data_43560b66c3354fca0da0c85496c417d7
#
_entry.id   43560b66c3354fca0da0c85496c417d7
#
_cell.length_a   1.000
_cell.length_b   1.000
_cell.length_c   1.000
_cell.angle_alpha   90.00
_cell.angle_beta   90.00
_cell.angle_gamma   90.00
#
_symmetry.space_group_name_H-M   'P 1'
#
loop_
_entity.id
_entity.type
_entity.pdbx_description
1 polymer ?
#
loop_
_entity_poly.entity_id
_entity_poly.type
_entity_poly.pdbx_seq_one_letter_code
_entity_poly.pdbx_strand_id
1 'polypeptide(L)'
;MELKVFSNRAEASDAAAQFIAANVRSILTNASELLVAVPGGSTPRACLTLLGAQDLPWQNIAVTLTDERDVPRDHPDSNFGLLCDTLFAGQALMKRFVPLNEDAVSRTQHLPLVTLLGMGEDGHFASIFPDAAERDILLDAGAEHLLASVTTGSSPHPRFTLTMARLARAVAAGLLIFGDGKRSVLEVPGSLPVSHLVQAMDDRLTVFWAP
;
A
#
# COMPACT_ATOMS: atom_id res chain seq x y z
N MET A 1 1.78 10.11 -13.43
CA MET A 1 2.54 9.99 -12.15
C MET A 1 3.17 11.33 -11.80
N GLU A 2 3.01 11.81 -10.56
CA GLU A 2 3.67 13.01 -10.00
C GLU A 2 4.81 12.59 -9.07
N LEU A 3 6.04 13.11 -9.23
CA LEU A 3 7.17 12.89 -8.32
C LEU A 3 7.37 14.11 -7.43
N LYS A 4 7.24 13.94 -6.10
CA LYS A 4 7.54 14.95 -5.08
C LYS A 4 8.85 14.61 -4.39
N VAL A 5 9.78 15.56 -4.40
CA VAL A 5 11.13 15.44 -3.85
C VAL A 5 11.22 16.22 -2.54
N PHE A 6 11.73 15.56 -1.49
CA PHE A 6 11.87 16.14 -0.16
C PHE A 6 13.32 16.10 0.31
N SER A 7 13.70 17.00 1.20
CA SER A 7 15.05 17.11 1.72
C SER A 7 15.41 15.95 2.69
N ASN A 8 14.41 15.33 3.32
CA ASN A 8 14.59 14.23 4.26
C ASN A 8 13.36 13.32 4.36
N ARG A 9 13.56 12.15 4.95
CA ARG A 9 12.54 11.10 5.10
C ARG A 9 11.36 11.50 5.98
N ALA A 10 11.58 12.38 6.97
CA ALA A 10 10.51 12.85 7.84
C ALA A 10 9.51 13.74 7.07
N GLU A 11 10.01 14.67 6.27
CA GLU A 11 9.17 15.52 5.39
C GLU A 11 8.39 14.69 4.35
N ALA A 12 9.05 13.71 3.71
CA ALA A 12 8.39 12.83 2.75
C ALA A 12 7.29 11.98 3.42
N SER A 13 7.56 11.47 4.64
CA SER A 13 6.58 10.69 5.41
C SER A 13 5.37 11.52 5.83
N ASP A 14 5.58 12.76 6.27
CA ASP A 14 4.51 13.69 6.64
C ASP A 14 3.67 14.05 5.41
N ALA A 15 4.31 14.40 4.30
CA ALA A 15 3.62 14.72 3.05
C ALA A 15 2.78 13.53 2.52
N ALA A 16 3.30 12.30 2.64
CA ALA A 16 2.55 11.10 2.26
C ALA A 16 1.35 10.87 3.19
N ALA A 17 1.50 11.06 4.51
CA ALA A 17 0.39 10.95 5.47
C ALA A 17 -0.70 11.99 5.19
N GLN A 18 -0.31 13.23 4.94
CA GLN A 18 -1.24 14.31 4.58
C GLN A 18 -1.95 14.05 3.25
N PHE A 19 -1.26 13.50 2.26
CA PHE A 19 -1.85 13.11 0.97
C PHE A 19 -2.96 12.06 1.17
N ILE A 20 -2.71 11.00 1.93
CA ILE A 20 -3.73 10.00 2.24
C ILE A 20 -4.91 10.64 2.98
N ALA A 21 -4.64 11.42 4.02
CA ALA A 21 -5.67 12.09 4.81
C ALA A 21 -6.55 13.05 3.97
N ALA A 22 -5.94 13.80 3.06
CA ALA A 22 -6.66 14.73 2.16
C ALA A 22 -7.58 13.97 1.20
N ASN A 23 -7.11 12.87 0.60
CA ASN A 23 -7.92 12.04 -0.29
C ASN A 23 -9.07 11.36 0.48
N VAL A 24 -8.82 10.87 1.68
CA VAL A 24 -9.86 10.31 2.57
C VAL A 24 -10.95 11.34 2.83
N ARG A 25 -10.61 12.56 3.24
CA ARG A 25 -11.58 13.64 3.49
C ARG A 25 -12.38 13.97 2.23
N SER A 26 -11.70 14.10 1.08
CA SER A 26 -12.35 14.39 -0.21
C SER A 26 -13.35 13.32 -0.61
N ILE A 27 -13.00 12.04 -0.50
CA ILE A 27 -13.89 10.93 -0.86
C ILE A 27 -15.11 10.88 0.06
N LEU A 28 -14.92 11.07 1.37
CA LEU A 28 -16.01 11.03 2.36
C LEU A 28 -16.98 12.20 2.26
N THR A 29 -16.74 13.20 1.41
CA THR A 29 -17.77 14.20 1.08
C THR A 29 -18.92 13.60 0.25
N ASN A 30 -18.66 12.51 -0.49
CA ASN A 30 -19.61 11.90 -1.43
C ASN A 30 -19.84 10.39 -1.19
N ALA A 31 -19.04 9.76 -0.34
CA ALA A 31 -19.15 8.34 0.02
C ALA A 31 -19.33 8.18 1.53
N SER A 32 -20.13 7.21 1.95
CA SER A 32 -20.37 6.91 3.37
C SER A 32 -19.19 6.16 4.01
N GLU A 33 -18.44 5.41 3.23
CA GLU A 33 -17.29 4.60 3.66
C GLU A 33 -16.24 4.50 2.55
N LEU A 34 -15.01 4.23 2.94
CA LEU A 34 -13.91 3.93 2.03
C LEU A 34 -12.94 2.91 2.64
N LEU A 35 -12.05 2.37 1.81
CA LEU A 35 -10.96 1.49 2.21
C LEU A 35 -9.63 2.21 2.06
N VAL A 36 -8.79 2.14 3.10
CA VAL A 36 -7.37 2.53 3.04
C VAL A 36 -6.53 1.27 3.08
N ALA A 37 -5.71 1.05 2.05
CA ALA A 37 -4.75 -0.04 2.01
C ALA A 37 -3.33 0.49 2.24
N VAL A 38 -2.58 -0.12 3.16
CA VAL A 38 -1.25 0.35 3.56
C VAL A 38 -0.22 -0.78 3.56
N PRO A 39 1.06 -0.47 3.29
CA PRO A 39 2.10 -1.48 3.21
C PRO A 39 2.68 -1.79 4.59
N GLY A 40 3.41 -2.90 4.67
CA GLY A 40 4.34 -3.21 5.73
C GLY A 40 5.75 -2.63 5.53
N GLY A 41 6.68 -3.11 6.34
CA GLY A 41 8.10 -2.75 6.27
C GLY A 41 8.48 -1.50 7.08
N SER A 42 9.75 -1.15 7.05
CA SER A 42 10.30 -0.05 7.85
C SER A 42 10.03 1.34 7.27
N THR A 43 9.96 1.46 5.94
CA THR A 43 9.77 2.74 5.23
C THR A 43 8.49 3.47 5.63
N PRO A 44 7.30 2.83 5.70
CA PRO A 44 6.05 3.54 5.98
C PRO A 44 5.82 3.82 7.47
N ARG A 45 6.63 3.31 8.39
CA ARG A 45 6.40 3.40 9.84
C ARG A 45 6.07 4.83 10.31
N ALA A 46 6.91 5.82 9.96
CA ALA A 46 6.68 7.21 10.35
C ALA A 46 5.40 7.78 9.71
N CYS A 47 5.17 7.51 8.44
CA CYS A 47 3.97 7.93 7.72
C CYS A 47 2.70 7.35 8.36
N LEU A 48 2.69 6.05 8.72
CA LEU A 48 1.55 5.39 9.35
C LEU A 48 1.26 5.95 10.74
N THR A 49 2.29 6.26 11.54
CA THR A 49 2.13 6.92 12.85
C THR A 49 1.50 8.30 12.69
N LEU A 50 2.00 9.11 11.74
CA LEU A 50 1.46 10.43 11.44
C LEU A 50 0.03 10.38 10.90
N LEU A 51 -0.28 9.39 10.07
CA LEU A 51 -1.63 9.17 9.56
C LEU A 51 -2.61 8.79 10.69
N GLY A 52 -2.19 7.92 11.61
CA GLY A 52 -3.00 7.53 12.77
C GLY A 52 -3.33 8.70 13.70
N ALA A 53 -2.44 9.71 13.75
CA ALA A 53 -2.64 10.94 14.53
C ALA A 53 -3.54 11.99 13.84
N GLN A 54 -3.93 11.76 12.57
CA GLN A 54 -4.81 12.69 11.86
C GLN A 54 -6.24 12.65 12.41
N ASP A 55 -6.84 13.82 12.50
CA ASP A 55 -8.27 13.95 12.79
C ASP A 55 -9.09 13.56 11.54
N LEU A 56 -9.47 12.29 11.49
CA LEU A 56 -10.24 11.66 10.42
C LEU A 56 -11.47 10.96 11.00
N PRO A 57 -12.57 10.86 10.24
CA PRO A 57 -13.76 10.12 10.67
C PRO A 57 -13.52 8.60 10.57
N TRP A 58 -12.66 8.07 11.43
CA TRP A 58 -12.17 6.69 11.41
C TRP A 58 -13.29 5.63 11.44
N GLN A 59 -14.46 5.96 11.99
CA GLN A 59 -15.63 5.08 11.96
C GLN A 59 -16.13 4.78 10.53
N ASN A 60 -15.77 5.61 9.55
CA ASN A 60 -16.13 5.47 8.13
C ASN A 60 -14.98 4.92 7.27
N ILE A 61 -13.84 4.58 7.89
CA ILE A 61 -12.63 4.16 7.20
C ILE A 61 -12.34 2.70 7.55
N ALA A 62 -12.48 1.80 6.60
CA ALA A 62 -11.93 0.45 6.69
C ALA A 62 -10.43 0.50 6.36
N VAL A 63 -9.62 -0.28 7.08
CA VAL A 63 -8.17 -0.34 6.86
C VAL A 63 -7.76 -1.77 6.55
N THR A 64 -6.96 -1.94 5.52
CA THR A 64 -6.35 -3.23 5.15
C THR A 64 -4.86 -3.06 4.86
N LEU A 65 -4.18 -4.18 4.69
CA LEU A 65 -2.79 -4.23 4.21
C LEU A 65 -2.77 -4.38 2.68
N THR A 66 -1.71 -3.91 2.03
CA THR A 66 -1.46 -4.20 0.61
C THR A 66 -0.97 -5.63 0.43
N ASP A 67 -0.25 -6.14 1.42
CA ASP A 67 0.26 -7.50 1.49
C ASP A 67 0.55 -7.89 2.95
N GLU A 68 0.54 -9.19 3.21
CA GLU A 68 0.88 -9.73 4.52
C GLU A 68 1.68 -11.01 4.37
N ARG A 69 2.56 -11.28 5.33
CA ARG A 69 3.26 -12.55 5.44
C ARG A 69 2.32 -13.60 6.04
N ASP A 70 2.35 -14.81 5.50
CA ASP A 70 1.60 -15.95 6.04
C ASP A 70 2.28 -16.45 7.32
N VAL A 71 2.13 -15.67 8.37
CA VAL A 71 2.67 -15.92 9.71
C VAL A 71 1.62 -15.53 10.77
N PRO A 72 1.74 -16.01 12.01
CA PRO A 72 0.89 -15.54 13.12
C PRO A 72 0.96 -14.04 13.30
N ARG A 73 -0.14 -13.42 13.73
CA ARG A 73 -0.25 -11.95 13.89
C ARG A 73 0.75 -11.35 14.88
N ASP A 74 1.21 -12.12 15.84
CA ASP A 74 2.21 -11.78 16.85
C ASP A 74 3.66 -12.08 16.41
N HIS A 75 3.83 -12.61 15.20
CA HIS A 75 5.15 -12.85 14.63
C HIS A 75 5.85 -11.52 14.33
N PRO A 76 7.19 -11.38 14.57
CA PRO A 76 7.94 -10.15 14.29
C PRO A 76 7.83 -9.67 12.83
N ASP A 77 7.64 -10.59 11.89
CA ASP A 77 7.51 -10.27 10.47
C ASP A 77 6.07 -9.97 10.03
N SER A 78 5.08 -9.96 10.94
CA SER A 78 3.70 -9.61 10.58
C SER A 78 3.57 -8.12 10.30
N ASN A 79 2.99 -7.77 9.15
CA ASN A 79 2.65 -6.39 8.81
C ASN A 79 1.49 -5.88 9.69
N PHE A 80 0.60 -6.76 10.15
CA PHE A 80 -0.44 -6.38 11.10
C PHE A 80 0.15 -5.93 12.44
N GLY A 81 1.23 -6.57 12.92
CA GLY A 81 1.97 -6.12 14.10
C GLY A 81 2.47 -4.68 13.93
N LEU A 82 3.03 -4.34 12.76
CA LEU A 82 3.42 -2.96 12.44
C LEU A 82 2.25 -1.98 12.51
N LEU A 83 1.05 -2.35 12.01
CA LEU A 83 -0.14 -1.49 12.10
C LEU A 83 -0.53 -1.23 13.56
N CYS A 84 -0.47 -2.24 14.42
CA CYS A 84 -0.77 -2.09 15.85
C CYS A 84 0.19 -1.10 16.53
N ASP A 85 1.47 -1.14 16.15
CA ASP A 85 2.50 -0.26 16.70
C ASP A 85 2.47 1.17 16.15
N THR A 86 1.76 1.41 15.06
CA THR A 86 1.79 2.68 14.32
C THR A 86 0.40 3.28 14.12
N LEU A 87 -0.28 2.93 13.05
CA LEU A 87 -1.57 3.48 12.66
C LEU A 87 -2.66 3.27 13.73
N PHE A 88 -2.64 2.12 14.41
CA PHE A 88 -3.61 1.77 15.44
C PHE A 88 -3.14 2.08 16.87
N ALA A 89 -1.94 2.62 17.05
CA ALA A 89 -1.37 2.89 18.37
C ALA A 89 -2.29 3.78 19.21
N GLY A 90 -2.75 3.26 20.35
CA GLY A 90 -3.60 3.99 21.29
C GLY A 90 -5.04 4.25 20.82
N GLN A 91 -5.47 3.67 19.71
CA GLN A 91 -6.79 3.92 19.14
C GLN A 91 -7.66 2.66 19.03
N ALA A 92 -8.99 2.83 19.15
CA ALA A 92 -9.96 1.75 18.93
C ALA A 92 -10.10 1.34 17.44
N LEU A 93 -9.16 1.74 16.58
CA LEU A 93 -9.19 1.54 15.13
C LEU A 93 -9.06 0.08 14.68
N MET A 94 -8.55 -0.79 15.54
CA MET A 94 -8.45 -2.24 15.24
C MET A 94 -9.80 -2.86 14.85
N LYS A 95 -10.93 -2.28 15.27
CA LYS A 95 -12.27 -2.75 14.91
C LYS A 95 -12.60 -2.54 13.42
N ARG A 96 -11.86 -1.68 12.74
CA ARG A 96 -12.04 -1.36 11.31
C ARG A 96 -11.02 -2.08 10.43
N PHE A 97 -10.20 -2.96 11.00
CA PHE A 97 -9.24 -3.74 10.22
C PHE A 97 -9.95 -4.84 9.41
N VAL A 98 -9.64 -4.85 8.12
CA VAL A 98 -10.10 -5.83 7.13
C VAL A 98 -8.92 -6.76 6.82
N PRO A 99 -8.97 -8.04 7.22
CA PRO A 99 -7.87 -8.98 6.96
C PRO A 99 -7.76 -9.31 5.47
N LEU A 100 -6.55 -9.68 5.04
CA LEU A 100 -6.30 -10.15 3.68
C LEU A 100 -6.74 -11.60 3.52
N ASN A 101 -8.03 -11.81 3.28
CA ASN A 101 -8.61 -13.05 2.83
C ASN A 101 -9.69 -12.77 1.77
N GLU A 102 -10.01 -13.77 0.96
CA GLU A 102 -10.92 -13.62 -0.18
C GLU A 102 -12.28 -13.04 0.20
N ASP A 103 -12.87 -13.52 1.29
CA ASP A 103 -14.19 -13.09 1.76
C ASP A 103 -14.18 -11.60 2.17
N ALA A 104 -13.18 -11.15 2.92
CA ALA A 104 -13.07 -9.77 3.36
C ALA A 104 -12.74 -8.81 2.19
N VAL A 105 -11.85 -9.22 1.27
CA VAL A 105 -11.53 -8.44 0.06
C VAL A 105 -12.74 -8.34 -0.85
N SER A 106 -13.48 -9.43 -1.05
CA SER A 106 -14.71 -9.44 -1.84
C SER A 106 -15.78 -8.52 -1.26
N ARG A 107 -15.99 -8.53 0.07
CA ARG A 107 -16.96 -7.64 0.72
C ARG A 107 -16.60 -6.16 0.63
N THR A 108 -15.32 -5.83 0.50
CA THR A 108 -14.85 -4.44 0.45
C THR A 108 -14.47 -3.97 -0.95
N GLN A 109 -14.62 -4.80 -1.98
CA GLN A 109 -14.19 -4.48 -3.35
C GLN A 109 -14.92 -3.28 -3.97
N HIS A 110 -16.15 -3.00 -3.52
CA HIS A 110 -16.97 -1.88 -3.99
C HIS A 110 -16.62 -0.55 -3.33
N LEU A 111 -15.87 -0.56 -2.22
CA LEU A 111 -15.48 0.66 -1.53
C LEU A 111 -14.42 1.42 -2.33
N PRO A 112 -14.53 2.77 -2.41
CA PRO A 112 -13.44 3.59 -2.92
C PRO A 112 -12.14 3.26 -2.18
N LEU A 113 -11.04 3.09 -2.91
CA LEU A 113 -9.73 2.73 -2.36
C LEU A 113 -8.79 3.91 -2.42
N VAL A 114 -8.16 4.22 -1.29
CA VAL A 114 -6.94 5.03 -1.23
C VAL A 114 -5.81 4.11 -0.77
N THR A 115 -4.67 4.12 -1.45
CA THR A 115 -3.56 3.25 -1.08
C THR A 115 -2.27 4.01 -0.84
N LEU A 116 -1.52 3.58 0.18
CA LEU A 116 -0.10 3.84 0.32
C LEU A 116 0.64 2.58 -0.12
N LEU A 117 1.74 2.74 -0.83
CA LEU A 117 2.61 1.66 -1.29
C LEU A 117 4.05 1.96 -0.88
N GLY A 118 4.82 0.91 -0.66
CA GLY A 118 6.27 0.92 -0.66
C GLY A 118 6.81 0.21 -1.90
N MET A 119 8.13 0.29 -2.13
CA MET A 119 8.80 -0.39 -3.21
C MET A 119 10.12 -1.00 -2.73
N GLY A 120 10.44 -2.20 -3.17
CA GLY A 120 11.75 -2.81 -3.03
C GLY A 120 12.79 -2.23 -4.00
N GLU A 121 14.06 -2.55 -3.78
CA GLU A 121 15.15 -2.16 -4.69
C GLU A 121 15.10 -2.90 -6.04
N ASP A 122 14.40 -4.04 -6.06
CA ASP A 122 14.11 -4.84 -7.25
C ASP A 122 12.85 -4.39 -8.01
N GLY A 123 12.20 -3.31 -7.53
CA GLY A 123 11.00 -2.74 -8.13
C GLY A 123 9.70 -3.47 -7.78
N HIS A 124 9.70 -4.42 -6.81
CA HIS A 124 8.45 -4.99 -6.32
C HIS A 124 7.66 -3.95 -5.51
N PHE A 125 6.34 -4.05 -5.53
CA PHE A 125 5.42 -3.34 -4.62
C PHE A 125 4.38 -4.32 -4.09
N ALA A 126 3.81 -4.04 -2.92
CA ALA A 126 3.06 -5.05 -2.18
C ALA A 126 3.89 -6.35 -2.11
N SER A 127 3.36 -7.51 -2.52
CA SER A 127 4.15 -8.73 -2.71
C SER A 127 4.14 -9.21 -4.18
N ILE A 128 4.13 -8.28 -5.14
CA ILE A 128 4.27 -8.56 -6.57
C ILE A 128 5.76 -8.47 -6.94
N PHE A 129 6.45 -9.60 -6.83
CA PHE A 129 7.90 -9.70 -7.04
C PHE A 129 8.24 -9.95 -8.52
N PRO A 130 9.42 -9.48 -9.00
CA PRO A 130 9.88 -9.74 -10.37
C PRO A 130 10.08 -11.24 -10.66
N ASP A 131 10.46 -12.02 -9.64
CA ASP A 131 10.76 -13.46 -9.71
C ASP A 131 9.57 -14.34 -9.31
N ALA A 132 8.41 -13.78 -8.99
CA ALA A 132 7.22 -14.57 -8.70
C ALA A 132 6.74 -15.31 -9.95
N ALA A 133 6.42 -16.60 -9.81
CA ALA A 133 5.93 -17.43 -10.93
C ALA A 133 4.60 -16.88 -11.49
N GLU A 134 3.77 -16.32 -10.62
CA GLU A 134 2.46 -15.74 -10.94
C GLU A 134 2.52 -14.26 -11.35
N ARG A 135 3.71 -13.69 -11.52
CA ARG A 135 3.93 -12.25 -11.73
C ARG A 135 3.00 -11.64 -12.79
N ASP A 136 2.87 -12.28 -13.93
CA ASP A 136 2.10 -11.72 -15.05
C ASP A 136 0.60 -11.67 -14.73
N ILE A 137 0.07 -12.68 -14.00
CA ILE A 137 -1.30 -12.69 -13.50
C ILE A 137 -1.50 -11.64 -12.42
N LEU A 138 -0.54 -11.48 -11.53
CA LEU A 138 -0.58 -10.48 -10.45
C LEU A 138 -0.57 -9.05 -10.98
N LEU A 139 0.08 -8.82 -12.14
CA LEU A 139 0.19 -7.52 -12.80
C LEU A 139 -0.97 -7.23 -13.75
N ASP A 140 -1.84 -8.19 -14.06
CA ASP A 140 -3.00 -7.96 -14.91
C ASP A 140 -4.07 -7.15 -14.17
N ALA A 141 -4.23 -5.87 -14.57
CA ALA A 141 -5.25 -4.99 -14.01
C ALA A 141 -6.69 -5.40 -14.38
N GLY A 142 -6.85 -6.24 -15.40
CA GLY A 142 -8.15 -6.78 -15.85
C GLY A 142 -8.52 -8.11 -15.20
N ALA A 143 -7.63 -8.71 -14.39
CA ALA A 143 -7.90 -9.99 -13.75
C ALA A 143 -9.10 -9.91 -12.79
N GLU A 144 -9.79 -11.04 -12.62
CA GLU A 144 -10.92 -11.15 -11.68
C GLU A 144 -10.44 -11.27 -10.21
N HIS A 145 -9.27 -11.88 -9.99
CA HIS A 145 -8.73 -12.13 -8.67
C HIS A 145 -8.13 -10.85 -8.07
N LEU A 146 -8.71 -10.40 -6.96
CA LEU A 146 -8.28 -9.17 -6.23
C LEU A 146 -7.23 -9.44 -5.15
N LEU A 147 -7.08 -10.71 -4.77
CA LEU A 147 -6.13 -11.21 -3.77
C LEU A 147 -5.44 -12.45 -4.33
N ALA A 148 -4.18 -12.64 -3.99
CA ALA A 148 -3.43 -13.84 -4.35
C ALA A 148 -2.47 -14.26 -3.23
N SER A 149 -2.13 -15.56 -3.21
CA SER A 149 -1.00 -16.10 -2.44
C SER A 149 0.24 -16.12 -3.33
N VAL A 150 1.38 -15.70 -2.80
CA VAL A 150 2.66 -15.62 -3.52
C VAL A 150 3.76 -16.32 -2.74
N THR A 151 4.53 -17.13 -3.43
CA THR A 151 5.77 -17.72 -2.92
C THR A 151 6.90 -17.38 -3.88
N THR A 152 8.00 -16.85 -3.37
CA THR A 152 9.15 -16.41 -4.15
C THR A 152 10.44 -16.75 -3.43
N GLY A 153 11.55 -16.90 -4.17
CA GLY A 153 12.89 -17.06 -3.61
C GLY A 153 13.38 -15.82 -2.86
N SER A 154 12.84 -14.66 -3.18
CA SER A 154 13.19 -13.37 -2.57
C SER A 154 12.55 -13.13 -1.19
N SER A 155 11.68 -14.04 -0.71
CA SER A 155 11.01 -13.92 0.60
C SER A 155 11.06 -15.21 1.39
N PRO A 156 11.40 -15.16 2.71
CA PRO A 156 11.44 -16.35 3.55
C PRO A 156 10.04 -16.91 3.88
N HIS A 157 8.98 -16.11 3.69
CA HIS A 157 7.61 -16.49 4.00
C HIS A 157 6.73 -16.43 2.76
N PRO A 158 5.77 -17.36 2.59
CA PRO A 158 4.64 -17.14 1.69
C PRO A 158 3.90 -15.85 2.07
N ARG A 159 3.22 -15.23 1.10
CA ARG A 159 2.54 -13.96 1.31
C ARG A 159 1.16 -13.95 0.68
N PHE A 160 0.27 -13.17 1.27
CA PHE A 160 -0.97 -12.74 0.63
C PHE A 160 -0.77 -11.32 0.11
N THR A 161 -1.24 -11.02 -1.09
CA THR A 161 -1.10 -9.71 -1.71
C THR A 161 -2.36 -9.27 -2.43
N LEU A 162 -2.71 -7.99 -2.32
CA LEU A 162 -3.63 -7.39 -3.27
C LEU A 162 -2.98 -7.42 -4.66
N THR A 163 -3.74 -7.81 -5.66
CA THR A 163 -3.29 -7.83 -7.06
C THR A 163 -3.37 -6.46 -7.70
N MET A 164 -2.75 -6.28 -8.88
CA MET A 164 -2.91 -5.08 -9.68
C MET A 164 -4.39 -4.81 -10.00
N ALA A 165 -5.20 -5.85 -10.23
CA ALA A 165 -6.64 -5.72 -10.46
C ALA A 165 -7.38 -5.01 -9.32
N ARG A 166 -6.91 -5.14 -8.07
CA ARG A 166 -7.47 -4.38 -6.94
C ARG A 166 -6.80 -3.02 -6.79
N LEU A 167 -5.49 -2.95 -6.87
CA LEU A 167 -4.71 -1.73 -6.63
C LEU A 167 -4.96 -0.67 -7.70
N ALA A 168 -5.08 -1.07 -8.97
CA ALA A 168 -5.37 -0.15 -10.08
C ALA A 168 -6.77 0.50 -9.99
N ARG A 169 -7.68 0.00 -9.16
CA ARG A 169 -8.98 0.62 -8.88
C ARG A 169 -8.90 1.72 -7.82
N ALA A 170 -7.72 1.99 -7.24
CA ALA A 170 -7.58 3.06 -6.27
C ALA A 170 -7.87 4.43 -6.91
N VAL A 171 -8.62 5.25 -6.16
CA VAL A 171 -8.92 6.65 -6.52
C VAL A 171 -7.65 7.48 -6.45
N ALA A 172 -6.78 7.19 -5.48
CA ALA A 172 -5.48 7.81 -5.30
C ALA A 172 -4.50 6.81 -4.69
N ALA A 173 -3.24 6.86 -5.15
CA ALA A 173 -2.14 6.05 -4.63
C ALA A 173 -0.93 6.92 -4.31
N GLY A 174 -0.37 6.74 -3.11
CA GLY A 174 0.92 7.26 -2.71
C GLY A 174 1.98 6.17 -2.77
N LEU A 175 3.14 6.42 -3.37
CA LEU A 175 4.29 5.54 -3.32
C LEU A 175 5.40 6.23 -2.51
N LEU A 176 5.73 5.70 -1.32
CA LEU A 176 6.75 6.26 -0.44
C LEU A 176 8.05 5.45 -0.57
N ILE A 177 9.11 6.12 -1.02
CA ILE A 177 10.42 5.49 -1.23
C ILE A 177 11.56 6.38 -0.74
N PHE A 178 12.64 5.75 -0.28
CA PHE A 178 13.84 6.43 0.20
C PHE A 178 15.09 5.91 -0.49
N GLY A 179 16.03 6.83 -0.74
CA GLY A 179 17.33 6.55 -1.33
C GLY A 179 17.36 6.61 -2.87
N ASP A 180 18.54 6.92 -3.40
CA ASP A 180 18.75 7.10 -4.84
C ASP A 180 18.57 5.80 -5.64
N GLY A 181 18.92 4.64 -5.05
CA GLY A 181 18.74 3.34 -5.69
C GLY A 181 17.28 3.09 -6.09
N LYS A 182 16.34 3.34 -5.18
CA LYS A 182 14.91 3.17 -5.47
C LYS A 182 14.39 4.22 -6.46
N ARG A 183 14.90 5.45 -6.38
CA ARG A 183 14.58 6.47 -7.37
C ARG A 183 15.02 6.05 -8.78
N SER A 184 16.26 5.56 -8.91
CA SER A 184 16.78 5.09 -10.19
C SER A 184 15.93 3.97 -10.78
N VAL A 185 15.39 3.06 -9.96
CA VAL A 185 14.50 1.97 -10.41
C VAL A 185 13.20 2.53 -11.03
N LEU A 186 12.66 3.62 -10.49
CA LEU A 186 11.47 4.28 -11.06
C LEU A 186 11.75 4.95 -12.41
N GLU A 187 12.95 5.46 -12.61
CA GLU A 187 13.35 6.20 -13.81
C GLU A 187 13.72 5.29 -14.98
N VAL A 188 13.96 3.99 -14.72
CA VAL A 188 14.27 3.01 -15.76
C VAL A 188 12.99 2.49 -16.40
N PRO A 189 12.73 2.78 -17.68
CA PRO A 189 11.64 2.14 -18.41
C PRO A 189 11.89 0.63 -18.48
N GLY A 190 10.94 -0.17 -18.06
CA GLY A 190 11.18 -1.60 -18.07
C GLY A 190 9.98 -2.45 -17.71
N SER A 191 10.26 -3.74 -17.56
CA SER A 191 9.29 -4.79 -17.20
C SER A 191 9.21 -5.04 -15.70
N LEU A 192 9.77 -4.15 -14.85
CA LEU A 192 9.67 -4.30 -13.41
C LEU A 192 8.23 -4.06 -12.93
N PRO A 193 7.79 -4.72 -11.86
CA PRO A 193 6.44 -4.54 -11.34
C PRO A 193 6.03 -3.08 -11.15
N VAL A 194 6.91 -2.23 -10.63
CA VAL A 194 6.64 -0.81 -10.42
C VAL A 194 6.36 -0.06 -11.73
N SER A 195 6.97 -0.45 -12.85
CA SER A 195 6.70 0.18 -14.15
C SER A 195 5.26 -0.05 -14.59
N HIS A 196 4.72 -1.25 -14.34
CA HIS A 196 3.31 -1.57 -14.59
C HIS A 196 2.38 -0.77 -13.65
N LEU A 197 2.76 -0.59 -12.37
CA LEU A 197 2.01 0.25 -11.43
C LEU A 197 1.94 1.70 -11.93
N VAL A 198 3.06 2.29 -12.33
CA VAL A 198 3.15 3.66 -12.86
C VAL A 198 2.22 3.80 -14.08
N GLN A 199 2.26 2.84 -15.01
CA GLN A 199 1.42 2.85 -16.20
C GLN A 199 -0.09 2.72 -15.87
N ALA A 200 -0.45 1.80 -14.97
CA ALA A 200 -1.84 1.53 -14.63
C ALA A 200 -2.49 2.65 -13.80
N MET A 201 -1.71 3.34 -12.98
CA MET A 201 -2.21 4.40 -12.09
C MET A 201 -2.16 5.78 -12.71
N ASP A 202 -1.21 6.04 -13.62
CA ASP A 202 -0.99 7.30 -14.33
C ASP A 202 -1.03 8.52 -13.39
N ASP A 203 -1.95 9.47 -13.61
CA ASP A 203 -2.13 10.72 -12.83
C ASP A 203 -2.60 10.49 -11.40
N ARG A 204 -3.12 9.30 -11.08
CA ARG A 204 -3.56 8.89 -9.73
C ARG A 204 -2.41 8.47 -8.81
N LEU A 205 -1.17 8.34 -9.32
CA LEU A 205 0.01 7.98 -8.55
C LEU A 205 0.86 9.20 -8.21
N THR A 206 1.04 9.45 -6.92
CA THR A 206 2.01 10.42 -6.41
C THR A 206 3.15 9.70 -5.71
N VAL A 207 4.38 9.95 -6.13
CA VAL A 207 5.60 9.40 -5.51
C VAL A 207 6.17 10.42 -4.54
N PHE A 208 6.45 9.97 -3.33
CA PHE A 208 7.11 10.74 -2.26
C PHE A 208 8.51 10.19 -2.08
N TRP A 209 9.52 10.93 -2.52
CA TRP A 209 10.91 10.51 -2.46
C TRP A 209 11.75 11.43 -1.58
N ALA A 210 12.64 10.82 -0.79
CA ALA A 210 13.73 11.49 -0.06
C ALA A 210 15.02 10.63 -0.12
N PRO A 211 16.21 11.24 0.06
CA PRO A 211 17.48 10.52 0.11
C PRO A 211 17.62 9.59 1.33
#